data_c6a1c192be22614a0d1a17ca9ef356a6
#
_entry.id   c6a1c192be22614a0d1a17ca9ef356a6
#
_cell.length_a   1.000
_cell.length_b   1.000
_cell.length_c   1.000
_cell.angle_alpha   90.00
_cell.angle_beta   90.00
_cell.angle_gamma   90.00
#
_symmetry.space_group_name_H-M   'P 1'
#
loop_
_entity.id
_entity.type
_entity.pdbx_description
1 polymer ?
#
loop_
_entity_poly.entity_id
_entity_poly.type
_entity_poly.pdbx_seq_one_letter_code
_entity_poly.pdbx_strand_id
1 'polypeptide(L)'
;MAAFTYVALSRDGKQKKGVLDADSARAVRQMLREQSLMPMEVAPAAHSESRNEVSSGFSFGRPSLKVADLALITRQLATLVQAGIPLEEALGTVAKQSDKARINGILMAVRAKVLEGYTLADALGEFPQAFSDLYRSTVAAGESAGYLDAILEKLADYTESSQASRQKIQMAMIYPAILFCMAIGVVVLLMVFVVPDVVKVFNTQGAALPWITRALIASSDFISSKG
;
A
#
# COMPACT_ATOMS: atom_id res chain seq x y z
N MET A 1 6.96 30.15 -16.02
CA MET A 1 5.71 29.75 -15.31
C MET A 1 6.11 28.79 -14.23
N ALA A 2 5.79 29.09 -12.97
CA ALA A 2 6.13 28.24 -11.83
C ALA A 2 4.84 27.57 -11.31
N ALA A 3 4.93 26.30 -10.93
CA ALA A 3 3.81 25.57 -10.33
C ALA A 3 3.65 25.97 -8.85
N PHE A 4 2.44 26.26 -8.43
CA PHE A 4 2.09 26.60 -7.06
C PHE A 4 1.06 25.60 -6.52
N THR A 5 1.33 25.05 -5.35
CA THR A 5 0.35 24.23 -4.62
C THR A 5 -0.54 25.15 -3.81
N TYR A 6 -1.85 24.92 -3.87
CA TYR A 6 -2.81 25.71 -3.09
C TYR A 6 -3.73 24.84 -2.24
N VAL A 7 -4.15 25.41 -1.12
CA VAL A 7 -5.24 24.91 -0.29
C VAL A 7 -6.29 26.02 -0.24
N ALA A 8 -7.50 25.76 -0.71
CA ALA A 8 -8.59 26.72 -0.76
C ALA A 8 -9.89 26.13 -0.20
N LEU A 9 -10.73 27.00 0.37
CA LEU A 9 -12.04 26.65 0.89
C LEU A 9 -13.11 26.99 -0.13
N SER A 10 -13.99 26.04 -0.45
CA SER A 10 -15.19 26.28 -1.24
C SER A 10 -16.27 26.96 -0.40
N ARG A 11 -17.25 27.62 -1.02
CA ARG A 11 -18.42 28.23 -0.32
C ARG A 11 -19.18 27.23 0.55
N ASP A 12 -19.09 25.94 0.23
CA ASP A 12 -19.73 24.84 0.99
C ASP A 12 -18.89 24.35 2.19
N GLY A 13 -17.81 25.06 2.57
CA GLY A 13 -16.93 24.70 3.67
C GLY A 13 -15.99 23.50 3.39
N LYS A 14 -15.93 22.99 2.17
CA LYS A 14 -15.04 21.89 1.80
C LYS A 14 -13.67 22.40 1.35
N GLN A 15 -12.60 21.82 1.91
CA GLN A 15 -11.24 22.09 1.46
C GLN A 15 -10.97 21.47 0.08
N LYS A 16 -10.47 22.28 -0.85
CA LYS A 16 -9.93 21.82 -2.14
C LYS A 16 -8.43 22.08 -2.17
N LYS A 17 -7.67 21.06 -2.56
CA LYS A 17 -6.22 21.13 -2.77
C LYS A 17 -5.94 20.89 -4.25
N GLY A 18 -4.97 21.60 -4.81
CA GLY A 18 -4.58 21.44 -6.21
C GLY A 18 -3.27 22.15 -6.50
N VAL A 19 -2.85 22.07 -7.77
CA VAL A 19 -1.68 22.77 -8.31
C VAL A 19 -2.16 23.65 -9.44
N LEU A 20 -1.69 24.90 -9.47
CA LEU A 20 -1.94 25.87 -10.54
C LEU A 20 -0.62 26.45 -11.01
N ASP A 21 -0.47 26.58 -12.33
CA ASP A 21 0.66 27.21 -12.95
C ASP A 21 0.40 28.72 -13.08
N ALA A 22 1.28 29.52 -12.50
CA ALA A 22 1.22 30.98 -12.59
C ALA A 22 2.60 31.60 -12.45
N ASP A 23 2.70 32.87 -12.82
CA ASP A 23 3.97 33.60 -12.72
C ASP A 23 4.27 34.09 -11.29
N SER A 24 3.27 34.11 -10.40
CA SER A 24 3.45 34.50 -9.00
C SER A 24 2.34 33.93 -8.10
N ALA A 25 2.64 33.79 -6.80
CA ALA A 25 1.66 33.42 -5.77
C ALA A 25 0.45 34.38 -5.69
N ARG A 26 0.64 35.63 -6.14
CA ARG A 26 -0.42 36.63 -6.17
C ARG A 26 -1.40 36.35 -7.30
N ALA A 27 -0.92 35.92 -8.47
CA ALA A 27 -1.75 35.53 -9.59
C ALA A 27 -2.59 34.28 -9.24
N VAL A 28 -2.00 33.28 -8.56
CA VAL A 28 -2.75 32.10 -8.09
C VAL A 28 -3.90 32.49 -7.15
N ARG A 29 -3.65 33.40 -6.21
CA ARG A 29 -4.70 33.88 -5.28
C ARG A 29 -5.83 34.59 -6.01
N GLN A 30 -5.52 35.30 -7.08
CA GLN A 30 -6.52 35.98 -7.90
C GLN A 30 -7.36 34.98 -8.69
N MET A 31 -6.72 34.00 -9.36
CA MET A 31 -7.42 32.91 -10.08
C MET A 31 -8.35 32.11 -9.17
N LEU A 32 -7.92 31.80 -7.94
CA LEU A 32 -8.73 31.10 -6.96
C LEU A 32 -9.97 31.91 -6.54
N ARG A 33 -9.82 33.23 -6.37
CA ARG A 33 -10.96 34.13 -6.06
C ARG A 33 -11.96 34.21 -7.21
N GLU A 34 -11.50 34.24 -8.46
CA GLU A 34 -12.35 34.20 -9.65
C GLU A 34 -13.16 32.89 -9.73
N GLN A 35 -12.58 31.78 -9.24
CA GLN A 35 -13.28 30.48 -9.10
C GLN A 35 -14.12 30.37 -7.82
N SER A 36 -14.37 31.47 -7.11
CA SER A 36 -15.14 31.52 -5.85
C SER A 36 -14.54 30.62 -4.74
N LEU A 37 -13.22 30.41 -4.76
CA LEU A 37 -12.48 29.66 -3.77
C LEU A 37 -11.70 30.66 -2.88
N MET A 38 -11.81 30.49 -1.57
CA MET A 38 -11.02 31.28 -0.62
C MET A 38 -9.63 30.63 -0.44
N PRO A 39 -8.55 31.27 -0.91
CA PRO A 39 -7.21 30.73 -0.74
C PRO A 39 -6.80 30.81 0.74
N MET A 40 -6.49 29.65 1.35
CA MET A 40 -5.94 29.57 2.70
C MET A 40 -4.42 29.55 2.67
N GLU A 41 -3.84 28.79 1.74
CA GLU A 41 -2.40 28.63 1.63
C GLU A 41 -2.01 28.52 0.16
N VAL A 42 -0.97 29.24 -0.24
CA VAL A 42 -0.37 29.18 -1.59
C VAL A 42 1.15 29.16 -1.43
N ALA A 43 1.79 28.05 -1.81
CA ALA A 43 3.22 27.84 -1.73
C ALA A 43 3.80 27.44 -3.10
N PRO A 44 5.04 27.84 -3.46
CA PRO A 44 5.70 27.37 -4.66
C PRO A 44 5.91 25.86 -4.59
N ALA A 45 5.60 25.13 -5.65
CA ALA A 45 5.72 23.67 -5.69
C ALA A 45 7.19 23.16 -5.63
N ALA A 46 8.18 24.06 -5.78
CA ALA A 46 9.60 23.73 -5.84
C ALA A 46 10.33 23.58 -4.50
N HIS A 47 9.70 23.81 -3.35
CA HIS A 47 10.33 23.65 -2.03
C HIS A 47 9.33 23.11 -1.00
N SER A 48 9.02 21.83 -1.11
CA SER A 48 8.49 21.06 0.02
C SER A 48 9.59 20.16 0.59
N GLU A 49 10.70 20.76 1.01
CA GLU A 49 11.59 20.12 1.96
C GLU A 49 10.94 20.14 3.35
N SER A 50 10.56 18.96 3.77
CA SER A 50 10.57 18.46 5.14
C SER A 50 10.54 19.52 6.25
N ARG A 51 9.37 19.85 6.74
CA ARG A 51 9.18 20.18 8.15
C ARG A 51 8.17 19.25 8.76
N ASN A 52 8.72 18.24 9.47
CA ASN A 52 7.99 17.40 10.39
C ASN A 52 7.28 18.28 11.41
N GLU A 53 5.97 18.43 11.25
CA GLU A 53 5.10 18.72 12.40
C GLU A 53 4.18 17.51 12.59
N VAL A 54 4.35 16.95 13.77
CA VAL A 54 3.58 15.87 14.36
C VAL A 54 2.11 16.30 14.38
N SER A 55 1.33 15.87 13.40
CA SER A 55 -0.10 15.75 13.55
C SER A 55 -0.47 14.28 13.41
N SER A 56 -0.79 13.70 14.55
CA SER A 56 -1.45 12.42 14.74
C SER A 56 -2.76 12.40 13.94
N GLY A 57 -2.66 11.99 12.69
CA GLY A 57 -3.77 11.76 11.79
C GLY A 57 -3.41 10.60 10.89
N PHE A 58 -4.19 9.55 10.90
CA PHE A 58 -4.13 8.31 10.13
C PHE A 58 -3.22 8.43 8.89
N SER A 59 -2.01 7.93 9.02
CA SER A 59 -1.05 7.79 7.92
C SER A 59 -1.64 6.76 6.93
N PHE A 60 -2.39 7.24 5.96
CA PHE A 60 -2.68 6.46 4.76
C PHE A 60 -1.33 6.13 4.12
N GLY A 61 -0.99 4.85 4.21
CA GLY A 61 0.32 4.28 3.95
C GLY A 61 1.03 4.87 2.75
N ARG A 62 2.28 5.27 3.00
CA ARG A 62 3.25 5.60 1.96
C ARG A 62 3.19 4.57 0.83
N PRO A 63 3.35 4.97 -0.43
CA PRO A 63 3.12 4.13 -1.60
C PRO A 63 4.07 2.92 -1.67
N SER A 64 3.69 1.80 -1.06
CA SER A 64 4.35 0.50 -1.23
C SER A 64 3.79 -0.21 -2.47
N LEU A 65 4.61 -0.76 -3.32
CA LEU A 65 4.19 -1.62 -4.42
C LEU A 65 3.85 -3.02 -3.86
N LYS A 66 2.82 -3.65 -4.42
CA LYS A 66 2.60 -5.08 -4.16
C LYS A 66 3.73 -5.88 -4.80
N VAL A 67 4.14 -6.98 -4.18
CA VAL A 67 5.21 -7.84 -4.71
C VAL A 67 4.91 -8.31 -6.13
N ALA A 68 3.64 -8.60 -6.44
CA ALA A 68 3.20 -8.96 -7.77
C ALA A 68 3.41 -7.83 -8.81
N ASP A 69 3.12 -6.58 -8.41
CA ASP A 69 3.31 -5.44 -9.29
C ASP A 69 4.80 -5.18 -9.54
N LEU A 70 5.63 -5.30 -8.49
CA LEU A 70 7.08 -5.16 -8.62
C LEU A 70 7.67 -6.22 -9.55
N ALA A 71 7.25 -7.49 -9.41
CA ALA A 71 7.71 -8.57 -10.27
C ALA A 71 7.36 -8.31 -11.74
N LEU A 72 6.11 -7.90 -12.02
CA LEU A 72 5.66 -7.58 -13.37
C LEU A 72 6.46 -6.43 -13.99
N ILE A 73 6.61 -5.33 -13.26
CA ILE A 73 7.36 -4.15 -13.72
C ILE A 73 8.82 -4.52 -13.99
N THR A 74 9.45 -5.27 -13.07
CA THR A 74 10.85 -5.67 -13.22
C THR A 74 11.04 -6.56 -14.44
N ARG A 75 10.14 -7.53 -14.68
CA ARG A 75 10.16 -8.40 -15.86
C ARG A 75 10.01 -7.60 -17.15
N GLN A 76 9.05 -6.68 -17.20
CA GLN A 76 8.84 -5.83 -18.37
C GLN A 76 10.06 -4.94 -18.66
N LEU A 77 10.63 -4.29 -17.62
CA LEU A 77 11.84 -3.50 -17.77
C LEU A 77 13.02 -4.33 -18.24
N ALA A 78 13.26 -5.50 -17.62
CA ALA A 78 14.33 -6.42 -18.01
C ALA A 78 14.22 -6.80 -19.49
N THR A 79 13.02 -7.20 -19.94
CA THR A 79 12.78 -7.60 -21.34
C THR A 79 13.04 -6.48 -22.33
N LEU A 80 12.59 -5.25 -22.02
CA LEU A 80 12.77 -4.10 -22.91
C LEU A 80 14.23 -3.65 -22.97
N VAL A 81 14.92 -3.60 -21.82
CA VAL A 81 16.34 -3.22 -21.76
C VAL A 81 17.21 -4.28 -22.43
N GLN A 82 16.92 -5.56 -22.25
CA GLN A 82 17.60 -6.66 -22.93
C GLN A 82 17.39 -6.64 -24.46
N ALA A 83 16.22 -6.15 -24.91
CA ALA A 83 15.96 -5.90 -26.33
C ALA A 83 16.69 -4.67 -26.89
N GLY A 84 17.51 -3.98 -26.08
CA GLY A 84 18.26 -2.81 -26.49
C GLY A 84 17.47 -1.51 -26.50
N ILE A 85 16.29 -1.48 -25.92
CA ILE A 85 15.49 -0.25 -25.79
C ILE A 85 16.13 0.65 -24.73
N PRO A 86 16.33 1.95 -24.99
CA PRO A 86 16.85 2.90 -24.02
C PRO A 86 16.03 2.88 -22.72
N LEU A 87 16.72 3.00 -21.58
CA LEU A 87 16.10 2.86 -20.25
C LEU A 87 14.93 3.84 -20.02
N GLU A 88 15.08 5.08 -20.46
CA GLU A 88 14.04 6.12 -20.35
C GLU A 88 12.80 5.79 -21.19
N GLU A 89 12.97 5.14 -22.31
CA GLU A 89 11.88 4.70 -23.18
C GLU A 89 11.20 3.46 -22.61
N ALA A 90 11.97 2.51 -22.09
CA ALA A 90 11.49 1.32 -21.41
C ALA A 90 10.64 1.70 -20.18
N LEU A 91 11.12 2.62 -19.33
CA LEU A 91 10.39 3.15 -18.18
C LEU A 91 9.05 3.80 -18.59
N GLY A 92 9.08 4.62 -19.66
CA GLY A 92 7.88 5.25 -20.20
C GLY A 92 6.86 4.25 -20.74
N THR A 93 7.32 3.20 -21.38
CA THR A 93 6.48 2.13 -21.96
C THR A 93 5.82 1.32 -20.86
N VAL A 94 6.58 0.87 -19.85
CA VAL A 94 6.06 0.12 -18.70
C VAL A 94 5.08 0.97 -17.88
N ALA A 95 5.36 2.26 -17.70
CA ALA A 95 4.46 3.17 -17.02
C ALA A 95 3.10 3.25 -17.71
N LYS A 96 3.08 3.39 -19.04
CA LYS A 96 1.84 3.48 -19.84
C LYS A 96 1.05 2.17 -19.88
N GLN A 97 1.72 1.02 -19.78
CA GLN A 97 1.07 -0.29 -19.74
C GLN A 97 0.41 -0.60 -18.39
N SER A 98 0.75 0.15 -17.35
CA SER A 98 0.19 -0.07 -16.04
C SER A 98 -1.18 0.60 -15.88
N ASP A 99 -2.23 -0.18 -15.59
CA ASP A 99 -3.58 0.33 -15.28
C ASP A 99 -3.64 1.06 -13.93
N LYS A 100 -2.60 0.95 -13.11
CA LYS A 100 -2.55 1.54 -11.77
C LYS A 100 -1.90 2.91 -11.83
N ALA A 101 -2.68 3.97 -11.68
CA ALA A 101 -2.21 5.36 -11.67
C ALA A 101 -1.01 5.60 -10.75
N ARG A 102 -0.94 4.86 -9.62
CA ARG A 102 0.16 4.92 -8.67
C ARG A 102 1.48 4.39 -9.24
N ILE A 103 1.45 3.24 -9.93
CA ILE A 103 2.62 2.63 -10.58
C ILE A 103 3.10 3.55 -11.69
N ASN A 104 2.16 4.02 -12.51
CA ASN A 104 2.46 4.97 -13.57
C ASN A 104 3.17 6.22 -12.99
N GLY A 105 2.64 6.81 -11.91
CA GLY A 105 3.23 7.98 -11.26
C GLY A 105 4.66 7.73 -10.77
N ILE A 106 4.93 6.58 -10.11
CA ILE A 106 6.28 6.22 -9.65
C ILE A 106 7.24 6.05 -10.83
N LEU A 107 6.86 5.28 -11.84
CA LEU A 107 7.74 5.03 -13.01
C LEU A 107 7.99 6.28 -13.83
N MET A 108 7.00 7.17 -13.97
CA MET A 108 7.19 8.45 -14.65
C MET A 108 8.10 9.40 -13.87
N ALA A 109 8.04 9.40 -12.53
CA ALA A 109 8.96 10.16 -11.71
C ALA A 109 10.40 9.61 -11.80
N VAL A 110 10.58 8.29 -11.74
CA VAL A 110 11.88 7.63 -11.97
C VAL A 110 12.41 7.97 -13.36
N ARG A 111 11.58 7.90 -14.39
CA ARG A 111 11.94 8.28 -15.77
C ARG A 111 12.43 9.73 -15.85
N ALA A 112 11.72 10.65 -15.21
CA ALA A 112 12.11 12.07 -15.22
C ALA A 112 13.51 12.27 -14.63
N LYS A 113 13.83 11.58 -13.53
CA LYS A 113 15.16 11.62 -12.91
C LYS A 113 16.25 11.02 -13.80
N VAL A 114 15.98 9.92 -14.47
CA VAL A 114 16.91 9.31 -15.44
C VAL A 114 17.18 10.29 -16.60
N LEU A 115 16.16 10.98 -17.11
CA LEU A 115 16.32 12.02 -18.13
C LEU A 115 17.11 13.24 -17.65
N GLU A 116 17.08 13.54 -16.35
CA GLU A 116 17.91 14.58 -15.70
C GLU A 116 19.39 14.13 -15.56
N GLY A 117 19.71 12.86 -15.89
CA GLY A 117 21.06 12.30 -15.83
C GLY A 117 21.42 11.59 -14.52
N TYR A 118 20.44 11.37 -13.63
CA TYR A 118 20.64 10.55 -12.43
C TYR A 118 20.72 9.07 -12.81
N THR A 119 21.41 8.29 -11.97
CA THR A 119 21.43 6.84 -12.10
C THR A 119 20.04 6.26 -11.86
N LEU A 120 19.75 5.09 -12.45
CA LEU A 120 18.49 4.38 -12.15
C LEU A 120 18.39 4.06 -10.65
N ALA A 121 19.50 3.65 -10.04
CA ALA A 121 19.56 3.33 -8.61
C ALA A 121 19.19 4.54 -7.73
N ASP A 122 19.70 5.73 -8.04
CA ASP A 122 19.38 6.96 -7.32
C ASP A 122 17.92 7.35 -7.52
N ALA A 123 17.43 7.29 -8.75
CA ALA A 123 16.04 7.58 -9.07
C ALA A 123 15.05 6.66 -8.33
N LEU A 124 15.38 5.35 -8.22
CA LEU A 124 14.61 4.39 -7.41
C LEU A 124 14.72 4.67 -5.91
N GLY A 125 15.80 5.32 -5.47
CA GLY A 125 16.07 5.72 -4.09
C GLY A 125 15.04 6.69 -3.52
N GLU A 126 14.39 7.49 -4.37
CA GLU A 126 13.30 8.38 -3.95
C GLU A 126 12.04 7.62 -3.51
N PHE A 127 11.93 6.32 -3.87
CA PHE A 127 10.79 5.47 -3.55
C PHE A 127 11.17 4.24 -2.70
N PRO A 128 11.75 4.41 -1.49
CA PRO A 128 12.26 3.31 -0.66
C PRO A 128 11.20 2.30 -0.23
N GLN A 129 9.93 2.69 -0.29
CA GLN A 129 8.80 1.82 0.04
C GLN A 129 8.32 0.97 -1.14
N ALA A 130 8.64 1.39 -2.35
CA ALA A 130 8.37 0.65 -3.57
C ALA A 130 9.52 -0.30 -3.90
N PHE A 131 10.76 0.15 -3.70
CA PHE A 131 11.98 -0.57 -4.03
C PHE A 131 12.85 -0.75 -2.79
N SER A 132 13.07 -2.00 -2.37
CA SER A 132 13.88 -2.33 -1.20
C SER A 132 15.36 -1.96 -1.40
N ASP A 133 16.10 -1.84 -0.29
CA ASP A 133 17.54 -1.55 -0.33
C ASP A 133 18.31 -2.58 -1.15
N LEU A 134 17.95 -3.87 -1.02
CA LEU A 134 18.54 -4.94 -1.82
C LEU A 134 18.30 -4.73 -3.32
N TYR A 135 17.07 -4.35 -3.71
CA TYR A 135 16.73 -4.08 -5.10
C TYR A 135 17.59 -2.95 -5.67
N ARG A 136 17.64 -1.82 -4.95
CA ARG A 136 18.38 -0.61 -5.36
C ARG A 136 19.88 -0.84 -5.44
N SER A 137 20.47 -1.50 -4.43
CA SER A 137 21.90 -1.80 -4.43
C SER A 137 22.30 -2.78 -5.54
N THR A 138 21.41 -3.73 -5.88
CA THR A 138 21.63 -4.65 -7.00
C THR A 138 21.59 -3.91 -8.33
N VAL A 139 20.63 -2.98 -8.52
CA VAL A 139 20.59 -2.11 -9.71
C VAL A 139 21.83 -1.23 -9.79
N ALA A 140 22.25 -0.60 -8.69
CA ALA A 140 23.46 0.24 -8.66
C ALA A 140 24.72 -0.53 -9.08
N ALA A 141 24.86 -1.78 -8.62
CA ALA A 141 25.96 -2.64 -9.02
C ALA A 141 25.92 -2.96 -10.52
N GLY A 142 24.76 -3.26 -11.09
CA GLY A 142 24.59 -3.51 -12.51
C GLY A 142 24.87 -2.30 -13.39
N GLU A 143 24.38 -1.13 -12.95
CA GLU A 143 24.56 0.13 -13.65
C GLU A 143 26.03 0.57 -13.68
N SER A 144 26.72 0.49 -12.53
CA SER A 144 28.13 0.82 -12.44
C SER A 144 29.04 -0.13 -13.20
N ALA A 145 28.64 -1.41 -13.35
CA ALA A 145 29.37 -2.42 -14.10
C ALA A 145 29.04 -2.42 -15.60
N GLY A 146 28.01 -1.67 -16.05
CA GLY A 146 27.55 -1.67 -17.45
C GLY A 146 26.76 -2.90 -17.87
N TYR A 147 26.28 -3.72 -16.91
CA TYR A 147 25.51 -4.95 -17.14
C TYR A 147 24.09 -4.83 -16.57
N LEU A 148 23.45 -3.70 -16.78
CA LEU A 148 22.11 -3.43 -16.25
C LEU A 148 21.06 -4.42 -16.77
N ASP A 149 21.16 -4.81 -18.04
CA ASP A 149 20.31 -5.81 -18.70
C ASP A 149 20.32 -7.16 -17.97
N ALA A 150 21.50 -7.72 -17.75
CA ALA A 150 21.67 -9.00 -17.06
C ALA A 150 21.23 -8.94 -15.58
N ILE A 151 21.46 -7.81 -14.93
CA ILE A 151 21.07 -7.61 -13.54
C ILE A 151 19.55 -7.46 -13.41
N LEU A 152 18.90 -6.72 -14.30
CA LEU A 152 17.44 -6.60 -14.32
C LEU A 152 16.76 -7.95 -14.59
N GLU A 153 17.34 -8.81 -15.43
CA GLU A 153 16.84 -10.16 -15.67
C GLU A 153 16.89 -11.02 -14.39
N LYS A 154 18.05 -11.05 -13.70
CA LYS A 154 18.18 -11.77 -12.42
C LYS A 154 17.24 -11.21 -11.35
N LEU A 155 17.04 -9.91 -11.34
CA LEU A 155 16.15 -9.25 -10.41
C LEU A 155 14.68 -9.58 -10.71
N ALA A 156 14.32 -9.73 -11.98
CA ALA A 156 13.00 -10.20 -12.40
C ALA A 156 12.76 -11.64 -11.95
N ASP A 157 13.71 -12.54 -12.14
CA ASP A 157 13.63 -13.93 -11.69
C ASP A 157 13.48 -14.01 -10.16
N TYR A 158 14.23 -13.21 -9.42
CA TYR A 158 14.14 -13.13 -7.97
C TYR A 158 12.77 -12.62 -7.50
N THR A 159 12.27 -11.55 -8.09
CA THR A 159 10.97 -10.96 -7.70
C THR A 159 9.81 -11.89 -8.04
N GLU A 160 9.84 -12.57 -9.19
CA GLU A 160 8.86 -13.59 -9.58
C GLU A 160 8.88 -14.80 -8.65
N SER A 161 10.07 -15.33 -8.34
CA SER A 161 10.22 -16.44 -7.38
C SER A 161 9.71 -16.07 -6.00
N SER A 162 10.01 -14.85 -5.54
CA SER A 162 9.49 -14.33 -4.26
C SER A 162 7.97 -14.23 -4.28
N GLN A 163 7.38 -13.77 -5.38
CA GLN A 163 5.92 -13.71 -5.55
C GLN A 163 5.30 -15.11 -5.54
N ALA A 164 5.85 -16.05 -6.30
CA ALA A 164 5.37 -17.42 -6.35
C ALA A 164 5.42 -18.10 -4.97
N SER A 165 6.50 -17.87 -4.22
CA SER A 165 6.64 -18.39 -2.85
C SER A 165 5.58 -17.81 -1.91
N ARG A 166 5.32 -16.51 -1.97
CA ARG A 166 4.27 -15.86 -1.18
C ARG A 166 2.88 -16.40 -1.53
N GLN A 167 2.58 -16.61 -2.81
CA GLN A 167 1.32 -17.22 -3.23
C GLN A 167 1.14 -18.64 -2.69
N LYS A 168 2.20 -19.46 -2.75
CA LYS A 168 2.16 -20.83 -2.17
C LYS A 168 1.86 -20.81 -0.67
N ILE A 169 2.51 -19.89 0.07
CA ILE A 169 2.27 -19.73 1.52
C ILE A 169 0.83 -19.29 1.77
N GLN A 170 0.32 -18.31 1.02
CA GLN A 170 -1.06 -17.84 1.19
C GLN A 170 -2.08 -18.95 0.91
N MET A 171 -1.89 -19.73 -0.15
CA MET A 171 -2.75 -20.88 -0.44
C MET A 171 -2.66 -21.96 0.64
N ALA A 172 -1.47 -22.25 1.15
CA ALA A 172 -1.29 -23.20 2.24
C ALA A 172 -1.98 -22.77 3.54
N MET A 173 -2.12 -21.48 3.79
CA MET A 173 -2.79 -20.95 4.98
C MET A 173 -4.33 -21.05 4.93
N ILE A 174 -4.92 -21.27 3.75
CA ILE A 174 -6.39 -21.40 3.61
C ILE A 174 -6.90 -22.62 4.37
N TYR A 175 -6.22 -23.76 4.26
CA TYR A 175 -6.64 -25.01 4.92
C TYR A 175 -6.66 -24.90 6.46
N PRO A 176 -5.60 -24.43 7.14
CA PRO A 176 -5.63 -24.16 8.57
C PRO A 176 -6.71 -23.16 8.99
N ALA A 177 -6.92 -22.11 8.18
CA ALA A 177 -7.94 -21.11 8.48
C ALA A 177 -9.37 -21.72 8.46
N ILE A 178 -9.68 -22.56 7.46
CA ILE A 178 -10.96 -23.25 7.36
C ILE A 178 -11.16 -24.19 8.54
N LEU A 179 -10.13 -25.00 8.89
CA LEU A 179 -10.22 -25.90 10.05
C LEU A 179 -10.43 -25.13 11.35
N PHE A 180 -9.74 -24.04 11.55
CA PHE A 180 -9.88 -23.20 12.74
C PHE A 180 -11.29 -22.59 12.84
N CYS A 181 -11.81 -22.04 11.74
CA CYS A 181 -13.18 -21.53 11.69
C CYS A 181 -14.21 -22.62 11.97
N MET A 182 -14.01 -23.83 11.42
CA MET A 182 -14.91 -24.97 11.64
C MET A 182 -14.87 -25.43 13.09
N ALA A 183 -13.68 -25.50 13.69
CA ALA A 183 -13.54 -25.88 15.11
C ALA A 183 -14.24 -24.88 16.04
N ILE A 184 -14.04 -23.56 15.79
CA ILE A 184 -14.75 -22.50 16.54
C ILE A 184 -16.26 -22.64 16.32
N GLY A 185 -16.71 -22.85 15.10
CA GLY A 185 -18.13 -23.03 14.79
C GLY A 185 -18.78 -24.20 15.57
N VAL A 186 -18.09 -25.33 15.65
CA VAL A 186 -18.57 -26.51 16.46
C VAL A 186 -18.62 -26.15 17.94
N VAL A 187 -17.59 -25.50 18.49
CA VAL A 187 -17.58 -25.09 19.91
C VAL A 187 -18.72 -24.11 20.20
N VAL A 188 -18.95 -23.12 19.35
CA VAL A 188 -20.06 -22.16 19.51
C VAL A 188 -21.41 -22.90 19.44
N LEU A 189 -21.59 -23.83 18.50
CA LEU A 189 -22.81 -24.62 18.38
C LEU A 189 -23.08 -25.45 19.64
N LEU A 190 -22.04 -26.10 20.16
CA LEU A 190 -22.17 -26.86 21.42
C LEU A 190 -22.51 -25.94 22.60
N MET A 191 -21.91 -24.76 22.68
CA MET A 191 -22.20 -23.77 23.73
C MET A 191 -23.64 -23.25 23.68
N VAL A 192 -24.17 -23.00 22.48
CA VAL A 192 -25.52 -22.44 22.32
C VAL A 192 -26.61 -23.49 22.47
N PHE A 193 -26.39 -24.70 21.99
CA PHE A 193 -27.45 -25.73 21.97
C PHE A 193 -27.30 -26.77 23.07
N VAL A 194 -26.09 -27.28 23.31
CA VAL A 194 -25.89 -28.42 24.22
C VAL A 194 -25.75 -28.00 25.67
N VAL A 195 -24.99 -26.92 25.94
CA VAL A 195 -24.75 -26.46 27.31
C VAL A 195 -26.04 -26.07 28.05
N PRO A 196 -27.02 -25.33 27.46
CA PRO A 196 -28.26 -25.02 28.14
C PRO A 196 -29.10 -26.25 28.52
N ASP A 197 -29.12 -27.27 27.66
CA ASP A 197 -29.90 -28.50 27.93
C ASP A 197 -29.25 -29.33 29.04
N VAL A 198 -27.92 -29.42 29.06
CA VAL A 198 -27.19 -30.07 30.16
C VAL A 198 -27.45 -29.37 31.50
N VAL A 199 -27.41 -28.02 31.50
CA VAL A 199 -27.67 -27.20 32.70
C VAL A 199 -29.10 -27.40 33.23
N LYS A 200 -30.12 -27.50 32.38
CA LYS A 200 -31.49 -27.80 32.78
C LYS A 200 -31.60 -29.12 33.54
N VAL A 201 -30.93 -30.19 33.04
CA VAL A 201 -30.92 -31.49 33.69
C VAL A 201 -30.28 -31.44 35.09
N PHE A 202 -29.18 -30.75 35.26
CA PHE A 202 -28.51 -30.60 36.56
C PHE A 202 -29.34 -29.78 37.56
N ASN A 203 -30.01 -28.71 37.11
CA ASN A 203 -30.87 -27.91 37.96
C ASN A 203 -32.09 -28.69 38.51
N THR A 204 -32.60 -29.67 37.74
CA THR A 204 -33.68 -30.54 38.19
C THR A 204 -33.24 -31.58 39.23
N GLN A 205 -31.94 -31.88 39.29
CA GLN A 205 -31.39 -32.87 40.24
C GLN A 205 -30.79 -32.25 41.51
N GLY A 206 -30.79 -30.90 41.65
CA GLY A 206 -30.32 -30.19 42.84
C GLY A 206 -28.82 -30.30 43.11
N ALA A 207 -28.02 -30.76 42.15
CA ALA A 207 -26.57 -30.90 42.30
C ALA A 207 -25.82 -29.61 42.06
N ALA A 208 -24.86 -29.28 42.92
CA ALA A 208 -24.01 -28.09 42.77
C ALA A 208 -23.12 -28.21 41.53
N LEU A 209 -23.25 -27.26 40.61
CA LEU A 209 -22.45 -27.19 39.38
C LEU A 209 -20.98 -26.96 39.68
N PRO A 210 -20.07 -27.78 39.08
CA PRO A 210 -18.62 -27.53 39.15
C PRO A 210 -18.24 -26.13 38.65
N TRP A 211 -17.17 -25.57 39.20
CA TRP A 211 -16.71 -24.19 38.83
C TRP A 211 -16.43 -24.00 37.33
N ILE A 212 -15.94 -25.05 36.67
CA ILE A 212 -15.68 -25.05 35.23
C ILE A 212 -16.99 -24.87 34.44
N THR A 213 -18.08 -25.55 34.85
CA THR A 213 -19.38 -25.42 34.21
C THR A 213 -19.98 -24.04 34.35
N ARG A 214 -19.75 -23.37 35.50
CA ARG A 214 -20.17 -21.96 35.70
C ARG A 214 -19.40 -20.99 34.78
N ALA A 215 -18.10 -21.18 34.56
CA ALA A 215 -17.30 -20.39 33.63
C ALA A 215 -17.77 -20.60 32.19
N LEU A 216 -18.13 -21.83 31.82
CA LEU A 216 -18.71 -22.18 30.51
C LEU A 216 -20.06 -21.49 30.26
N ILE A 217 -20.95 -21.51 31.27
CA ILE A 217 -22.27 -20.85 31.20
C ILE A 217 -22.11 -19.33 31.04
N ALA A 218 -21.25 -18.71 31.82
CA ALA A 218 -20.97 -17.27 31.69
C ALA A 218 -20.44 -16.89 30.30
N SER A 219 -19.61 -17.76 29.71
CA SER A 219 -19.13 -17.56 28.33
C SER A 219 -20.24 -17.76 27.30
N SER A 220 -21.12 -18.73 27.49
CA SER A 220 -22.28 -18.99 26.63
C SER A 220 -23.29 -17.83 26.66
N ASP A 221 -23.59 -17.30 27.85
CA ASP A 221 -24.51 -16.18 28.02
C ASP A 221 -23.93 -14.89 27.39
N PHE A 222 -22.61 -14.69 27.48
CA PHE A 222 -21.96 -13.58 26.82
C PHE A 222 -22.06 -13.63 25.29
N ILE A 223 -21.90 -14.83 24.71
CA ILE A 223 -22.02 -15.04 23.25
C ILE A 223 -23.48 -14.88 22.80
N SER A 224 -24.44 -15.40 23.54
CA SER A 224 -25.86 -15.34 23.19
C SER A 224 -26.50 -13.94 23.45
N SER A 225 -25.92 -13.13 24.35
CA SER A 225 -26.44 -11.80 24.68
C SER A 225 -25.87 -10.67 23.78
N LYS A 226 -24.76 -10.92 23.07
CA LYS A 226 -24.11 -9.91 22.20
C LYS A 226 -23.96 -10.34 20.72
N GLY A 227 -24.38 -11.53 20.34
CA GLY A 227 -24.49 -12.02 18.97
C GLY A 227 -25.91 -11.83 18.47
#